data_4b5786cfd6ac13fb96f5f8494eb6cca1
#
_entry.id   4b5786cfd6ac13fb96f5f8494eb6cca1
#
_cell.length_a   1.000
_cell.length_b   1.000
_cell.length_c   1.000
_cell.angle_alpha   90.00
_cell.angle_beta   90.00
_cell.angle_gamma   90.00
#
_symmetry.space_group_name_H-M   'P 1'
#
loop_
_entity.id
_entity.type
_entity.pdbx_description
1 polymer ?
#
loop_
_entity_poly.entity_id
_entity_poly.type
_entity_poly.pdbx_seq_one_letter_code
_entity_poly.pdbx_strand_id
1 'polypeptide(L)'
;MTMRQFYDWQTAGGGDDVSLLVATLERREIPWCMIGGLAVNHWAREPMATADVDVVIALERVDEAVKALRVAGFTAKKFKWSVNLKGRSKVSVQISTEEAYREFPARSTPADIHGILMRVASLQDTLRGKILAWQDTERRASKRQKDLLDILRLIEAHPK
;
A
#
# COMPACT_ATOMS: atom_id res chain seq x y z
N MET A 1 -12.77 -1.53 2.68
CA MET A 1 -12.91 -2.89 3.27
C MET A 1 -13.97 -2.85 4.36
N THR A 2 -14.93 -3.76 4.34
CA THR A 2 -15.88 -3.93 5.43
C THR A 2 -15.24 -4.71 6.59
N MET A 3 -15.86 -4.66 7.77
CA MET A 3 -15.40 -5.46 8.93
C MET A 3 -15.39 -6.96 8.60
N ARG A 4 -16.41 -7.43 7.90
CA ARG A 4 -16.48 -8.84 7.49
C ARG A 4 -15.35 -9.20 6.52
N GLN A 5 -15.09 -8.35 5.54
CA GLN A 5 -14.01 -8.57 4.57
C GLN A 5 -12.64 -8.53 5.25
N PHE A 6 -12.46 -7.64 6.21
CA PHE A 6 -11.24 -7.62 7.01
C PHE A 6 -11.08 -8.90 7.82
N TYR A 7 -12.15 -9.36 8.45
CA TYR A 7 -12.13 -10.61 9.21
C TYR A 7 -11.74 -11.79 8.32
N ASP A 8 -12.38 -11.91 7.15
CA ASP A 8 -12.07 -12.97 6.19
C ASP A 8 -10.61 -12.89 5.70
N TRP A 9 -10.14 -11.68 5.43
CA TRP A 9 -8.78 -11.42 5.00
C TRP A 9 -7.78 -11.84 6.10
N GLN A 10 -8.05 -11.47 7.33
CA GLN A 10 -7.21 -11.78 8.48
C GLN A 10 -7.20 -13.28 8.79
N THR A 11 -8.35 -13.94 8.73
CA THR A 11 -8.46 -15.39 8.98
C THR A 11 -7.79 -16.21 7.88
N ALA A 12 -7.66 -15.65 6.67
CA ALA A 12 -6.92 -16.27 5.58
C ALA A 12 -5.40 -16.00 5.64
N GLY A 13 -4.91 -15.39 6.73
CA GLY A 13 -3.49 -15.10 6.92
C GLY A 13 -3.06 -13.72 6.41
N GLY A 14 -3.98 -12.93 5.87
CA GLY A 14 -3.67 -11.60 5.33
C GLY A 14 -3.15 -10.64 6.37
N GLY A 15 -3.78 -10.62 7.55
CA GLY A 15 -3.33 -9.77 8.66
C GLY A 15 -1.94 -10.17 9.14
N ASP A 16 -1.66 -11.47 9.19
CA ASP A 16 -0.34 -11.98 9.59
C ASP A 16 0.74 -11.58 8.57
N ASP A 17 0.44 -11.68 7.28
CA ASP A 17 1.37 -11.24 6.23
C ASP A 17 1.67 -9.75 6.33
N VAL A 18 0.65 -8.92 6.55
CA VAL A 18 0.84 -7.47 6.68
C VAL A 18 1.63 -7.14 7.96
N SER A 19 1.32 -7.80 9.08
CA SER A 19 2.06 -7.62 10.32
C SER A 19 3.53 -7.99 10.14
N LEU A 20 3.81 -9.08 9.43
CA LEU A 20 5.17 -9.53 9.16
C LEU A 20 5.91 -8.54 8.25
N LEU A 21 5.25 -8.02 7.23
CA LEU A 21 5.80 -6.97 6.36
C LEU A 21 6.20 -5.75 7.18
N VAL A 22 5.28 -5.23 7.98
CA VAL A 22 5.50 -4.03 8.81
C VAL A 22 6.64 -4.28 9.80
N ALA A 23 6.60 -5.41 10.52
CA ALA A 23 7.63 -5.75 11.50
C ALA A 23 9.01 -5.85 10.85
N THR A 24 9.10 -6.44 9.67
CA THR A 24 10.37 -6.60 8.96
C THR A 24 10.96 -5.24 8.57
N LEU A 25 10.14 -4.35 8.03
CA LEU A 25 10.58 -3.01 7.63
C LEU A 25 10.97 -2.16 8.84
N GLU A 26 10.15 -2.17 9.89
CA GLU A 26 10.42 -1.37 11.09
C GLU A 26 11.65 -1.86 11.85
N ARG A 27 11.85 -3.17 11.95
CA ARG A 27 13.02 -3.74 12.62
C ARG A 27 14.34 -3.29 11.99
N ARG A 28 14.34 -3.12 10.68
CA ARG A 28 15.52 -2.69 9.93
C ARG A 28 15.57 -1.18 9.73
N GLU A 29 14.62 -0.45 10.30
CA GLU A 29 14.53 1.00 10.19
C GLU A 29 14.53 1.47 8.73
N ILE A 30 13.86 0.70 7.86
CA ILE A 30 13.73 1.04 6.45
C ILE A 30 12.57 2.03 6.30
N PRO A 31 12.79 3.24 5.72
CA PRO A 31 11.70 4.18 5.48
C PRO A 31 10.69 3.59 4.48
N TRP A 32 9.42 3.65 4.85
CA TRP A 32 8.34 3.11 4.03
C TRP A 32 7.02 3.82 4.35
N CYS A 33 6.06 3.68 3.46
CA CYS A 33 4.67 4.05 3.76
C CYS A 33 3.70 3.26 2.90
N MET A 34 2.47 3.16 3.40
CA MET A 34 1.37 2.57 2.66
C MET A 34 0.77 3.60 1.72
N ILE A 35 0.47 3.18 0.49
CA ILE A 35 -0.24 3.96 -0.51
C ILE A 35 -1.47 3.14 -0.98
N GLY A 36 -2.09 3.54 -2.08
CA GLY A 36 -3.15 2.77 -2.72
C GLY A 36 -4.44 2.71 -1.94
N GLY A 37 -5.19 1.61 -2.13
CA GLY A 37 -6.55 1.48 -1.59
C GLY A 37 -6.66 1.59 -0.08
N LEU A 38 -5.71 1.03 0.67
CA LEU A 38 -5.74 1.12 2.14
C LEU A 38 -5.47 2.54 2.64
N ALA A 39 -4.58 3.28 1.96
CA ALA A 39 -4.35 4.69 2.29
C ALA A 39 -5.59 5.52 1.98
N VAL A 40 -6.24 5.28 0.83
CA VAL A 40 -7.50 5.94 0.49
C VAL A 40 -8.56 5.66 1.54
N ASN A 41 -8.72 4.41 1.96
CA ASN A 41 -9.69 4.03 2.98
C ASN A 41 -9.44 4.79 4.29
N HIS A 42 -8.19 4.95 4.67
CA HIS A 42 -7.83 5.70 5.88
C HIS A 42 -8.29 7.16 5.80
N TRP A 43 -8.00 7.84 4.68
CA TRP A 43 -8.32 9.25 4.53
C TRP A 43 -9.78 9.51 4.13
N ALA A 44 -10.42 8.59 3.42
CA ALA A 44 -11.80 8.74 2.98
C ALA A 44 -12.83 8.41 4.07
N ARG A 45 -12.42 7.73 5.14
CA ARG A 45 -13.25 7.33 6.27
C ARG A 45 -14.36 6.34 5.94
N GLU A 46 -14.50 5.93 4.68
CA GLU A 46 -15.43 4.89 4.25
C GLU A 46 -14.63 3.78 3.59
N PRO A 47 -14.47 2.64 4.26
CA PRO A 47 -13.64 1.56 3.71
C PRO A 47 -14.32 0.89 2.51
N MET A 48 -13.51 0.60 1.49
CA MET A 48 -13.89 -0.26 0.39
C MET A 48 -12.97 -1.47 0.39
N ALA A 49 -13.49 -2.58 -0.13
CA ALA A 49 -12.73 -3.82 -0.19
C ALA A 49 -11.46 -3.65 -1.05
N THR A 50 -10.36 -4.16 -0.53
CA THR A 50 -9.12 -4.28 -1.28
C THR A 50 -8.37 -5.53 -0.83
N ALA A 51 -7.85 -6.28 -1.79
CA ALA A 51 -7.04 -7.46 -1.53
C ALA A 51 -5.54 -7.16 -1.67
N ASP A 52 -5.21 -5.95 -2.11
CA ASP A 52 -3.84 -5.56 -2.38
C ASP A 52 -3.34 -4.61 -1.31
N VAL A 53 -2.07 -4.76 -0.96
CA VAL A 53 -1.36 -3.86 -0.06
C VAL A 53 -0.26 -3.20 -0.89
N ASP A 54 -0.38 -1.89 -1.09
CA ASP A 54 0.57 -1.13 -1.88
C ASP A 54 1.43 -0.28 -0.97
N VAL A 55 2.75 -0.40 -1.13
CA VAL A 55 3.70 0.34 -0.29
C VAL A 55 4.77 1.00 -1.15
N VAL A 56 5.33 2.08 -0.62
CA VAL A 56 6.54 2.73 -1.14
C VAL A 56 7.64 2.54 -0.11
N ILE A 57 8.81 2.14 -0.58
CA ILE A 57 10.01 1.98 0.26
C ILE A 57 11.08 2.91 -0.30
N ALA A 58 11.92 3.47 0.58
CA ALA A 58 13.06 4.27 0.13
C ALA A 58 13.82 3.52 -0.97
N LEU A 59 13.99 4.16 -2.13
CA LEU A 59 14.50 3.49 -3.34
C LEU A 59 15.84 2.82 -3.14
N GLU A 60 16.74 3.46 -2.40
CA GLU A 60 18.07 2.93 -2.10
C GLU A 60 18.05 1.73 -1.14
N ARG A 61 16.88 1.47 -0.50
CA ARG A 61 16.71 0.39 0.47
C ARG A 61 15.83 -0.76 -0.05
N VAL A 62 15.35 -0.68 -1.29
CA VAL A 62 14.42 -1.68 -1.85
C VAL A 62 15.06 -3.08 -1.89
N ASP A 63 16.29 -3.19 -2.37
CA ASP A 63 16.95 -4.50 -2.47
C ASP A 63 17.16 -5.13 -1.09
N GLU A 64 17.56 -4.34 -0.11
CA GLU A 64 17.68 -4.80 1.28
C GLU A 64 16.33 -5.27 1.82
N ALA A 65 15.27 -4.50 1.58
CA ALA A 65 13.92 -4.82 2.03
C ALA A 65 13.43 -6.14 1.41
N VAL A 66 13.61 -6.31 0.11
CA VAL A 66 13.21 -7.54 -0.59
C VAL A 66 13.96 -8.74 -0.03
N LYS A 67 15.26 -8.61 0.19
CA LYS A 67 16.07 -9.68 0.77
C LYS A 67 15.56 -10.08 2.17
N ALA A 68 15.28 -9.09 3.01
CA ALA A 68 14.76 -9.33 4.36
C ALA A 68 13.38 -10.00 4.32
N LEU A 69 12.52 -9.59 3.40
CA LEU A 69 11.18 -10.15 3.25
C LEU A 69 11.22 -11.59 2.73
N ARG A 70 12.16 -11.90 1.84
CA ARG A 70 12.36 -13.29 1.40
C ARG A 70 12.79 -14.18 2.56
N VAL A 71 13.70 -13.70 3.40
CA VAL A 71 14.10 -14.45 4.61
C VAL A 71 12.92 -14.66 5.54
N ALA A 72 12.01 -13.67 5.62
CA ALA A 72 10.80 -13.77 6.45
C ALA A 72 9.74 -14.72 5.86
N GLY A 73 9.91 -15.19 4.62
CA GLY A 73 9.01 -16.16 4.01
C GLY A 73 8.23 -15.68 2.80
N PHE A 74 8.43 -14.44 2.35
CA PHE A 74 7.77 -13.94 1.14
C PHE A 74 8.49 -14.42 -0.12
N THR A 75 7.73 -14.66 -1.17
CA THR A 75 8.27 -14.78 -2.52
C THR A 75 8.18 -13.42 -3.20
N ALA A 76 9.13 -13.12 -4.08
CA ALA A 76 9.19 -11.81 -4.72
C ALA A 76 9.38 -11.95 -6.23
N LYS A 77 8.68 -11.10 -6.99
CA LYS A 77 8.82 -11.02 -8.44
C LYS A 77 9.01 -9.55 -8.81
N LYS A 78 10.12 -9.25 -9.48
CA LYS A 78 10.46 -7.88 -9.89
C LYS A 78 9.87 -7.56 -11.25
N PHE A 79 9.36 -6.34 -11.37
CA PHE A 79 8.91 -5.73 -12.60
C PHE A 79 9.66 -4.41 -12.79
N LYS A 80 9.44 -3.74 -13.92
CA LYS A 80 10.16 -2.48 -14.22
C LYS A 80 9.97 -1.42 -13.13
N TRP A 81 8.74 -1.27 -12.61
CA TRP A 81 8.40 -0.21 -11.68
C TRP A 81 7.80 -0.73 -10.37
N SER A 82 7.92 -2.02 -10.13
CA SER A 82 7.36 -2.60 -8.90
C SER A 82 8.01 -3.93 -8.55
N VAL A 83 7.82 -4.33 -7.30
CA VAL A 83 8.14 -5.68 -6.83
C VAL A 83 6.88 -6.24 -6.20
N ASN A 84 6.43 -7.39 -6.68
CA ASN A 84 5.27 -8.07 -6.11
C ASN A 84 5.73 -9.13 -5.13
N LEU A 85 5.08 -9.17 -3.96
CA LEU A 85 5.40 -10.09 -2.89
C LEU A 85 4.17 -10.91 -2.51
N LYS A 86 4.40 -12.18 -2.21
CA LYS A 86 3.38 -13.08 -1.70
C LYS A 86 3.91 -13.79 -0.47
N GLY A 87 3.10 -13.78 0.60
CA GLY A 87 3.34 -14.57 1.80
C GLY A 87 2.50 -15.84 1.78
N ARG A 88 1.96 -16.21 2.94
CA ARG A 88 1.13 -17.43 3.07
C ARG A 88 -0.32 -17.22 2.67
N SER A 89 -0.80 -15.99 2.65
CA SER A 89 -2.17 -15.66 2.33
C SER A 89 -2.35 -15.32 0.85
N LYS A 90 -3.60 -15.03 0.47
CA LYS A 90 -3.94 -14.55 -0.89
C LYS A 90 -3.68 -13.06 -1.07
N VAL A 91 -3.31 -12.36 0.00
CA VAL A 91 -3.02 -10.93 -0.08
C VAL A 91 -1.78 -10.71 -0.93
N SER A 92 -1.88 -9.79 -1.89
CA SER A 92 -0.74 -9.35 -2.70
C SER A 92 -0.16 -8.08 -2.12
N VAL A 93 1.16 -8.07 -1.94
CA VAL A 93 1.90 -6.87 -1.54
C VAL A 93 2.65 -6.37 -2.76
N GLN A 94 2.50 -5.10 -3.07
CA GLN A 94 3.20 -4.48 -4.18
C GLN A 94 4.03 -3.32 -3.68
N ILE A 95 5.34 -3.38 -3.93
CA ILE A 95 6.26 -2.28 -3.67
C ILE A 95 6.38 -1.48 -4.96
N SER A 96 5.98 -0.21 -4.93
CA SER A 96 6.20 0.69 -6.06
C SER A 96 7.63 1.23 -6.02
N THR A 97 8.31 1.17 -7.16
CA THR A 97 9.68 1.66 -7.30
C THR A 97 9.76 2.86 -8.24
N GLU A 98 8.64 3.52 -8.51
CA GLU A 98 8.61 4.72 -9.35
C GLU A 98 9.22 5.92 -8.61
N GLU A 99 10.02 6.68 -9.33
CA GLU A 99 10.69 7.86 -8.81
C GLU A 99 9.70 8.91 -8.27
N ALA A 100 8.51 8.99 -8.87
CA ALA A 100 7.48 9.95 -8.48
C ALA A 100 7.05 9.81 -7.00
N TYR A 101 7.25 8.63 -6.40
CA TYR A 101 6.84 8.35 -5.02
C TYR A 101 7.98 8.45 -4.02
N ARG A 102 9.16 8.86 -4.47
CA ARG A 102 10.40 8.84 -3.68
C ARG A 102 10.27 9.49 -2.31
N GLU A 103 9.61 10.63 -2.25
CA GLU A 103 9.50 11.42 -1.03
C GLU A 103 8.31 11.04 -0.14
N PHE A 104 7.48 10.12 -0.57
CA PHE A 104 6.27 9.74 0.19
C PHE A 104 6.57 9.21 1.59
N PRO A 105 7.56 8.32 1.79
CA PRO A 105 7.87 7.83 3.14
C PRO A 105 8.25 8.95 4.11
N ALA A 106 9.00 9.95 3.65
CA ALA A 106 9.45 11.06 4.49
C ALA A 106 8.29 11.92 5.01
N ARG A 107 7.17 11.96 4.27
CA ARG A 107 5.98 12.75 4.63
C ARG A 107 4.87 11.91 5.24
N SER A 108 5.12 10.61 5.44
CA SER A 108 4.11 9.71 5.96
C SER A 108 3.85 9.92 7.45
N THR A 109 2.68 9.47 7.91
CA THR A 109 2.28 9.56 9.31
C THR A 109 1.92 8.18 9.84
N PRO A 110 2.14 7.92 11.14
CA PRO A 110 1.69 6.67 11.73
C PRO A 110 0.16 6.64 11.85
N ALA A 111 -0.42 5.47 11.64
CA ALA A 111 -1.85 5.24 11.78
C ALA A 111 -2.12 3.80 12.18
N ASP A 112 -3.15 3.60 13.00
CA ASP A 112 -3.63 2.26 13.32
C ASP A 112 -4.64 1.87 12.24
N ILE A 113 -4.33 0.83 11.48
CA ILE A 113 -5.19 0.30 10.43
C ILE A 113 -5.54 -1.13 10.80
N HIS A 114 -6.78 -1.33 11.21
CA HIS A 114 -7.30 -2.64 11.62
C HIS A 114 -6.44 -3.33 12.70
N GLY A 115 -5.97 -2.56 13.65
CA GLY A 115 -5.16 -3.07 14.77
C GLY A 115 -3.67 -3.19 14.48
N ILE A 116 -3.22 -2.83 13.28
CA ILE A 116 -1.80 -2.85 12.92
C ILE A 116 -1.31 -1.40 12.80
N LEU A 117 -0.29 -1.05 13.59
CA LEU A 117 0.31 0.27 13.50
C LEU A 117 1.17 0.35 12.24
N MET A 118 0.80 1.23 11.34
CA MET A 118 1.44 1.38 10.02
C MET A 118 1.83 2.83 9.79
N ARG A 119 2.63 3.04 8.75
CA ARG A 119 2.91 4.37 8.22
C ARG A 119 2.07 4.55 6.96
N VAL A 120 1.32 5.64 6.90
CA VAL A 120 0.41 5.93 5.78
C VAL A 120 0.88 7.20 5.07
N ALA A 121 0.90 7.18 3.75
CA ALA A 121 1.20 8.37 2.95
C ALA A 121 0.27 9.51 3.36
N SER A 122 0.75 10.76 3.29
CA SER A 122 -0.08 11.92 3.58
C SER A 122 -1.32 11.95 2.68
N LEU A 123 -2.34 12.72 3.07
CA LEU A 123 -3.52 12.91 2.24
C LEU A 123 -3.14 13.40 0.84
N GLN A 124 -2.26 14.39 0.77
CA GLN A 124 -1.81 14.96 -0.51
C GLN A 124 -1.07 13.94 -1.35
N ASP A 125 -0.19 13.15 -0.76
CA ASP A 125 0.56 12.12 -1.48
C ASP A 125 -0.35 10.96 -1.91
N THR A 126 -1.31 10.57 -1.08
CA THR A 126 -2.31 9.56 -1.43
C THR A 126 -3.10 10.00 -2.66
N LEU A 127 -3.56 11.25 -2.67
CA LEU A 127 -4.26 11.82 -3.81
C LEU A 127 -3.36 11.90 -5.04
N ARG A 128 -2.12 12.37 -4.87
CA ARG A 128 -1.15 12.46 -5.98
C ARG A 128 -0.91 11.10 -6.61
N GLY A 129 -0.72 10.06 -5.81
CA GLY A 129 -0.52 8.71 -6.33
C GLY A 129 -1.69 8.20 -7.14
N LYS A 130 -2.92 8.48 -6.69
CA LYS A 130 -4.12 8.09 -7.42
C LYS A 130 -4.27 8.87 -8.74
N ILE A 131 -3.93 10.14 -8.74
CA ILE A 131 -3.96 10.97 -9.97
C ILE A 131 -2.95 10.44 -10.98
N LEU A 132 -1.72 10.14 -10.54
CA LEU A 132 -0.70 9.59 -11.42
C LEU A 132 -1.13 8.24 -12.02
N ALA A 133 -1.72 7.37 -11.21
CA ALA A 133 -2.23 6.08 -11.68
C ALA A 133 -3.37 6.27 -12.68
N TRP A 134 -4.30 7.17 -12.40
CA TRP A 134 -5.43 7.46 -13.29
C TRP A 134 -4.97 8.04 -14.64
N GLN A 135 -3.92 8.84 -14.64
CA GLN A 135 -3.38 9.45 -15.87
C GLN A 135 -2.54 8.47 -16.70
N ASP A 136 -2.14 7.34 -16.15
CA ASP A 136 -1.32 6.35 -16.85
C ASP A 136 -2.16 5.63 -17.92
N THR A 137 -1.90 5.95 -19.18
CA THR A 137 -2.65 5.41 -20.31
C THR A 137 -2.40 3.91 -20.54
N GLU A 138 -1.32 3.35 -20.00
CA GLU A 138 -1.00 1.93 -20.11
C GLU A 138 -1.70 1.09 -19.04
N ARG A 139 -2.24 1.75 -18.00
CA ARG A 139 -2.97 1.06 -16.94
C ARG A 139 -4.34 0.61 -17.46
N ARG A 140 -4.78 -0.59 -17.05
CA ARG A 140 -6.07 -1.14 -17.49
C ARG A 140 -7.21 -0.18 -17.16
N ALA A 141 -8.17 -0.07 -18.10
CA ALA A 141 -9.30 0.85 -17.97
C ALA A 141 -10.09 0.65 -16.67
N SER A 142 -10.35 -0.60 -16.28
CA SER A 142 -11.09 -0.91 -15.04
C SER A 142 -10.35 -0.39 -13.80
N LYS A 143 -9.02 -0.49 -13.77
CA LYS A 143 -8.23 0.03 -12.67
C LYS A 143 -8.20 1.55 -12.66
N ARG A 144 -8.16 2.18 -13.82
CA ARG A 144 -8.22 3.65 -13.92
C ARG A 144 -9.57 4.18 -13.46
N GLN A 145 -10.66 3.46 -13.73
CA GLN A 145 -11.99 3.81 -13.21
C GLN A 145 -12.01 3.77 -11.69
N LYS A 146 -11.41 2.75 -11.11
CA LYS A 146 -11.31 2.66 -9.65
C LYS A 146 -10.44 3.78 -9.08
N ASP A 147 -9.34 4.13 -9.75
CA ASP A 147 -8.50 5.24 -9.33
C ASP A 147 -9.29 6.56 -9.32
N LEU A 148 -10.12 6.79 -10.34
CA LEU A 148 -10.98 7.96 -10.39
C LEU A 148 -11.99 7.96 -9.25
N LEU A 149 -12.62 6.82 -8.97
CA LEU A 149 -13.54 6.69 -7.84
C LEU A 149 -12.83 7.04 -6.52
N ASP A 150 -11.63 6.54 -6.33
CA ASP A 150 -10.85 6.81 -5.12
C ASP A 150 -10.50 8.31 -5.00
N ILE A 151 -10.19 8.97 -6.12
CA ILE A 151 -9.96 10.42 -6.15
C ILE A 151 -11.21 11.16 -5.68
N LEU A 152 -12.38 10.77 -6.21
CA LEU A 152 -13.65 11.39 -5.84
C LEU A 152 -13.98 11.16 -4.36
N ARG A 153 -13.72 9.97 -3.85
CA ARG A 153 -13.91 9.66 -2.42
C ARG A 153 -13.06 10.56 -1.53
N LEU A 154 -11.82 10.79 -1.90
CA LEU A 154 -10.92 11.68 -1.15
C LEU A 154 -11.42 13.13 -1.19
N ILE A 155 -11.85 13.61 -2.36
CA ILE A 155 -12.36 14.97 -2.52
C ILE A 155 -13.64 15.16 -1.70
N GLU A 156 -14.55 14.20 -1.72
CA GLU A 156 -15.80 14.27 -0.96
C GLU A 156 -15.54 14.30 0.55
N ALA A 157 -14.55 13.54 1.02
CA ALA A 157 -14.19 13.51 2.45
C ALA A 157 -13.42 14.77 2.89
N HIS A 158 -12.74 15.43 1.96
CA HIS A 158 -11.89 16.59 2.24
C HIS A 158 -12.13 17.69 1.19
N PRO A 159 -13.29 18.38 1.27
CA PRO A 159 -13.70 19.33 0.21
C PRO A 159 -12.85 20.60 0.14
N LYS A 160 -11.86 20.79 1.01
CA LYS A 160 -11.00 21.99 1.00
C LYS A 160 -9.55 21.65 0.79
#